data_d6b743ea5573c82503cc6afbceddaba5
#
_entry.id   d6b743ea5573c82503cc6afbceddaba5
#
_cell.length_a   1.000
_cell.length_b   1.000
_cell.length_c   1.000
_cell.angle_alpha   90.00
_cell.angle_beta   90.00
_cell.angle_gamma   90.00
#
_symmetry.space_group_name_H-M   'P 1'
#
loop_
_entity.id
_entity.type
_entity.pdbx_description
1 polymer ?
#
loop_
_entity_poly.entity_id
_entity_poly.type
_entity_poly.pdbx_seq_one_letter_code
_entity_poly.pdbx_strand_id
1 'polypeptide(L)'
;CAAIGSVAVHPASRKKGYMKQLMKDAITDMKEYHIELSCLTGLRQRYRYFGYEPCGGVMTYRFSRDNFRHCSSLYPHYSLRLREVTAVSDPVWKHIIQLHGTSSFRTERASADFADIAGSWFHHTFAFFHNDLFAGYMVAKKNTICELMTVSDSMIFSCLETCFSELSEEELCLEVYP
;
A
#
# COMPACT_ATOMS: atom_id res chain seq x y z
N CYS A 1 -0.75 -14.66 -9.58
CA CYS A 1 0.48 -13.92 -9.28
C CYS A 1 1.09 -14.45 -7.99
N ALA A 2 2.42 -14.57 -7.90
CA ALA A 2 3.16 -14.91 -6.70
C ALA A 2 4.17 -13.82 -6.37
N ALA A 3 4.47 -13.64 -5.08
CA ALA A 3 5.52 -12.74 -4.62
C ALA A 3 6.66 -13.54 -3.97
N ILE A 4 7.90 -13.23 -4.34
CA ILE A 4 9.07 -13.76 -3.67
C ILE A 4 9.60 -12.68 -2.71
N GLY A 5 9.61 -13.01 -1.43
CA GLY A 5 10.10 -12.14 -0.37
C GLY A 5 11.20 -12.76 0.47
N SER A 6 11.89 -11.93 1.25
CA SER A 6 12.85 -12.36 2.29
C SER A 6 13.95 -13.32 1.79
N VAL A 7 14.45 -13.14 0.57
CA VAL A 7 15.50 -13.99 0.02
C VAL A 7 16.81 -13.76 0.77
N ALA A 8 17.14 -14.65 1.69
CA ALA A 8 18.32 -14.55 2.54
C ALA A 8 19.07 -15.88 2.66
N VAL A 9 20.38 -15.80 2.84
CA VAL A 9 21.25 -16.95 3.15
C VAL A 9 22.11 -16.58 4.36
N HIS A 10 22.10 -17.45 5.35
CA HIS A 10 22.89 -17.25 6.57
C HIS A 10 24.37 -17.02 6.20
N PRO A 11 25.08 -16.08 6.86
CA PRO A 11 26.46 -15.71 6.52
C PRO A 11 27.40 -16.90 6.40
N ALA A 12 27.35 -17.86 7.31
CA ALA A 12 28.19 -19.07 7.31
C ALA A 12 27.90 -20.03 6.12
N SER A 13 26.78 -19.84 5.43
CA SER A 13 26.34 -20.66 4.27
C SER A 13 26.42 -19.94 2.94
N ARG A 14 26.95 -18.72 2.92
CA ARG A 14 27.14 -17.96 1.68
C ARG A 14 28.19 -18.61 0.78
N LYS A 15 28.18 -18.25 -0.51
CA LYS A 15 29.06 -18.75 -1.56
C LYS A 15 28.88 -20.25 -1.89
N LYS A 16 27.92 -20.95 -1.29
CA LYS A 16 27.60 -22.36 -1.57
C LYS A 16 26.48 -22.54 -2.62
N GLY A 17 25.97 -21.47 -3.21
CA GLY A 17 24.95 -21.52 -4.27
C GLY A 17 23.51 -21.63 -3.77
N TYR A 18 23.24 -21.65 -2.48
CA TYR A 18 21.89 -21.87 -1.92
C TYR A 18 20.85 -20.87 -2.41
N MET A 19 21.18 -19.57 -2.49
CA MET A 19 20.25 -18.60 -3.06
C MET A 19 19.82 -18.97 -4.50
N LYS A 20 20.79 -19.43 -5.30
CA LYS A 20 20.56 -19.81 -6.68
C LYS A 20 19.64 -21.03 -6.77
N GLN A 21 19.84 -21.98 -5.87
CA GLN A 21 19.00 -23.17 -5.78
C GLN A 21 17.59 -22.81 -5.36
N LEU A 22 17.42 -22.08 -4.25
CA LEU A 22 16.10 -21.64 -3.75
C LEU A 22 15.28 -20.87 -4.80
N MET A 23 15.95 -19.98 -5.55
CA MET A 23 15.26 -19.24 -6.63
C MET A 23 14.82 -20.14 -7.77
N LYS A 24 15.62 -21.16 -8.11
CA LYS A 24 15.26 -22.13 -9.15
C LYS A 24 14.09 -23.01 -8.71
N ASP A 25 14.13 -23.47 -7.47
CA ASP A 25 13.07 -24.30 -6.89
C ASP A 25 11.75 -23.52 -6.85
N ALA A 26 11.77 -22.29 -6.35
CA ALA A 26 10.59 -21.41 -6.33
C ALA A 26 10.02 -21.18 -7.74
N ILE A 27 10.87 -20.98 -8.76
CA ILE A 27 10.39 -20.81 -10.14
C ILE A 27 9.81 -22.11 -10.69
N THR A 28 10.37 -23.26 -10.32
CA THR A 28 9.83 -24.56 -10.72
C THR A 28 8.46 -24.79 -10.09
N ASP A 29 8.33 -24.56 -8.79
CA ASP A 29 7.05 -24.66 -8.08
C ASP A 29 5.99 -23.75 -8.72
N MET A 30 6.35 -22.48 -9.01
CA MET A 30 5.43 -21.55 -9.67
C MET A 30 4.94 -22.07 -11.03
N LYS A 31 5.79 -22.73 -11.81
CA LYS A 31 5.39 -23.34 -13.08
C LYS A 31 4.46 -24.53 -12.88
N GLU A 32 4.74 -25.36 -11.90
CA GLU A 32 3.89 -26.51 -11.55
C GLU A 32 2.49 -26.07 -11.07
N TYR A 33 2.42 -24.94 -10.32
CA TYR A 33 1.16 -24.34 -9.88
C TYR A 33 0.51 -23.42 -10.91
N HIS A 34 1.02 -23.36 -12.15
CA HIS A 34 0.51 -22.51 -13.23
C HIS A 34 0.43 -21.02 -12.86
N ILE A 35 1.43 -20.54 -12.11
CA ILE A 35 1.52 -19.13 -11.75
C ILE A 35 2.18 -18.38 -12.92
N GLU A 36 1.41 -17.54 -13.58
CA GLU A 36 1.82 -16.84 -14.81
C GLU A 36 2.69 -15.63 -14.54
N LEU A 37 2.54 -14.99 -13.38
CA LEU A 37 3.26 -13.76 -13.01
C LEU A 37 3.85 -13.86 -11.62
N SER A 38 5.12 -13.48 -11.50
CA SER A 38 5.80 -13.40 -10.20
C SER A 38 6.47 -12.03 -10.04
N CYS A 39 6.38 -11.47 -8.85
CA CYS A 39 7.03 -10.22 -8.50
C CYS A 39 7.98 -10.38 -7.30
N LEU A 40 8.99 -9.52 -7.24
CA LEU A 40 9.87 -9.39 -6.09
C LEU A 40 10.41 -7.96 -6.02
N THR A 41 10.80 -7.55 -4.82
CA THR A 41 11.55 -6.32 -4.61
C THR A 41 13.03 -6.63 -4.44
N GLY A 42 13.92 -5.84 -5.08
CA GLY A 42 15.36 -6.04 -4.95
C GLY A 42 16.19 -5.51 -6.11
N LEU A 43 17.46 -5.82 -6.08
CA LEU A 43 18.41 -5.33 -7.08
C LEU A 43 18.27 -6.09 -8.39
N ARG A 44 17.99 -5.38 -9.50
CA ARG A 44 17.91 -5.93 -10.85
C ARG A 44 19.10 -6.83 -11.19
N GLN A 45 20.31 -6.39 -10.89
CA GLN A 45 21.56 -7.13 -11.17
C GLN A 45 21.59 -8.55 -10.55
N ARG A 46 20.88 -8.75 -9.43
CA ARG A 46 20.80 -10.04 -8.74
C ARG A 46 19.75 -10.95 -9.35
N TYR A 47 18.61 -10.42 -9.74
CA TYR A 47 17.41 -11.20 -10.09
C TYR A 47 17.20 -11.34 -11.60
N ARG A 48 17.83 -10.49 -12.43
CA ARG A 48 17.80 -10.63 -13.89
C ARG A 48 18.25 -12.01 -14.37
N TYR A 49 19.22 -12.62 -13.68
CA TYR A 49 19.68 -13.98 -13.99
C TYR A 49 18.55 -15.02 -13.95
N PHE A 50 17.49 -14.76 -13.20
CA PHE A 50 16.31 -15.64 -13.05
C PHE A 50 15.11 -15.19 -13.92
N GLY A 51 15.31 -14.24 -14.82
CA GLY A 51 14.28 -13.75 -15.72
C GLY A 51 13.45 -12.57 -15.18
N TYR A 52 13.81 -12.01 -14.01
CA TYR A 52 13.13 -10.83 -13.47
C TYR A 52 13.67 -9.56 -14.10
N GLU A 53 12.76 -8.74 -14.61
CA GLU A 53 13.06 -7.41 -15.12
C GLU A 53 12.28 -6.34 -14.34
N PRO A 54 12.81 -5.11 -14.25
CA PRO A 54 12.07 -4.01 -13.64
C PRO A 54 10.74 -3.81 -14.34
N CYS A 55 9.69 -3.71 -13.54
CA CYS A 55 8.34 -3.47 -14.01
C CYS A 55 7.63 -2.49 -13.07
N GLY A 56 6.91 -1.55 -13.66
CA GLY A 56 6.20 -0.52 -12.90
C GLY A 56 7.11 0.52 -12.28
N GLY A 57 6.48 1.45 -11.61
CA GLY A 57 7.13 2.50 -10.85
C GLY A 57 6.19 2.99 -9.76
N VAL A 58 6.74 3.65 -8.76
CA VAL A 58 5.98 4.35 -7.72
C VAL A 58 6.36 5.81 -7.80
N MET A 59 5.37 6.68 -7.92
CA MET A 59 5.55 8.11 -7.72
C MET A 59 5.29 8.42 -6.26
N THR A 60 6.23 9.09 -5.61
CA THR A 60 6.07 9.54 -4.23
C THR A 60 5.92 11.04 -4.22
N TYR A 61 4.74 11.51 -3.84
CA TYR A 61 4.48 12.92 -3.57
C TYR A 61 4.81 13.22 -2.13
N ARG A 62 5.62 14.23 -1.90
CA ARG A 62 5.98 14.70 -0.55
C ARG A 62 5.32 16.03 -0.28
N PHE A 63 4.63 16.11 0.82
CA PHE A 63 3.94 17.30 1.29
C PHE A 63 4.49 17.70 2.65
N SER A 64 5.07 18.87 2.77
CA SER A 64 5.28 19.48 4.09
C SER A 64 4.02 20.22 4.52
N ARG A 65 3.81 20.35 5.82
CA ARG A 65 2.69 21.12 6.39
C ARG A 65 2.65 22.55 5.84
N ASP A 66 3.79 23.17 5.66
CA ASP A 66 3.88 24.54 5.13
C ASP A 66 3.50 24.61 3.64
N ASN A 67 4.03 23.71 2.82
CA ASN A 67 3.69 23.67 1.39
C ASN A 67 2.21 23.35 1.18
N PHE A 68 1.65 22.46 1.99
CA PHE A 68 0.24 22.10 1.91
C PHE A 68 -0.69 23.28 2.20
N ARG A 69 -0.34 24.11 3.18
CA ARG A 69 -1.10 25.30 3.56
C ARG A 69 -1.29 26.31 2.41
N HIS A 70 -0.31 26.42 1.51
CA HIS A 70 -0.40 27.29 0.34
C HIS A 70 -1.37 26.77 -0.74
N CYS A 71 -1.63 25.48 -0.77
CA CYS A 71 -2.51 24.85 -1.75
C CYS A 71 -3.93 24.63 -1.22
N SER A 72 -4.12 24.56 0.09
CA SER A 72 -5.40 24.18 0.72
C SER A 72 -6.55 25.10 0.34
N SER A 73 -6.30 26.40 0.14
CA SER A 73 -7.34 27.38 -0.25
C SER A 73 -7.88 27.18 -1.67
N LEU A 74 -7.23 26.36 -2.49
CA LEU A 74 -7.63 26.10 -3.88
C LEU A 74 -8.66 24.97 -4.02
N TYR A 75 -8.91 24.22 -2.94
CA TYR A 75 -9.74 23.03 -2.96
C TYR A 75 -10.88 23.13 -1.95
N PRO A 76 -11.99 22.41 -2.18
CA PRO A 76 -13.07 22.33 -1.20
C PRO A 76 -12.57 21.79 0.15
N HIS A 77 -13.01 22.42 1.22
CA HIS A 77 -12.69 21.99 2.58
C HIS A 77 -13.86 21.20 3.20
N TYR A 78 -13.56 20.00 3.65
CA TYR A 78 -14.49 19.13 4.37
C TYR A 78 -13.96 18.87 5.78
N SER A 79 -14.77 19.07 6.79
CA SER A 79 -14.42 18.66 8.16
C SER A 79 -14.48 17.14 8.25
N LEU A 80 -13.34 16.49 8.32
CA LEU A 80 -13.22 15.05 8.41
C LEU A 80 -12.71 14.62 9.78
N ARG A 81 -13.19 13.47 10.23
CA ARG A 81 -12.68 12.76 11.40
C ARG A 81 -11.94 11.50 10.93
N LEU A 82 -10.74 11.30 11.44
CA LEU A 82 -9.93 10.10 11.20
C LEU A 82 -10.17 9.08 12.32
N ARG A 83 -10.26 7.80 11.97
CA ARG A 83 -10.38 6.69 12.91
C ARG A 83 -9.55 5.50 12.45
N GLU A 84 -8.67 5.02 13.31
CA GLU A 84 -7.94 3.77 13.04
C GLU A 84 -8.89 2.56 13.10
N VAL A 85 -8.73 1.65 12.14
CA VAL A 85 -9.52 0.42 12.00
C VAL A 85 -8.66 -0.76 12.44
N THR A 86 -8.79 -1.15 13.70
CA THR A 86 -7.94 -2.21 14.30
C THR A 86 -8.60 -3.58 14.32
N ALA A 87 -9.93 -3.63 14.45
CA ALA A 87 -10.65 -4.90 14.54
C ALA A 87 -11.07 -5.40 13.16
N VAL A 88 -10.75 -6.65 12.85
CA VAL A 88 -11.19 -7.31 11.60
C VAL A 88 -12.72 -7.37 11.49
N SER A 89 -13.42 -7.43 12.63
CA SER A 89 -14.89 -7.43 12.68
C SER A 89 -15.54 -6.06 12.57
N ASP A 90 -14.76 -4.97 12.40
CA ASP A 90 -15.31 -3.61 12.29
C ASP A 90 -16.18 -3.50 11.03
N PRO A 91 -17.44 -3.06 11.17
CA PRO A 91 -18.38 -2.95 10.05
C PRO A 91 -17.91 -2.00 8.94
N VAL A 92 -16.97 -1.09 9.22
CA VAL A 92 -16.41 -0.17 8.23
C VAL A 92 -15.66 -0.90 7.11
N TRP A 93 -15.15 -2.10 7.35
CA TRP A 93 -14.50 -2.91 6.31
C TRP A 93 -15.38 -3.13 5.09
N LYS A 94 -16.68 -3.26 5.29
CA LYS A 94 -17.62 -3.39 4.16
C LYS A 94 -17.55 -2.18 3.22
N HIS A 95 -17.47 -0.97 3.78
CA HIS A 95 -17.36 0.26 2.99
C HIS A 95 -16.00 0.40 2.33
N ILE A 96 -14.93 0.04 3.04
CA ILE A 96 -13.55 0.03 2.51
C ILE A 96 -13.44 -0.91 1.31
N ILE A 97 -13.89 -2.16 1.45
CA ILE A 97 -13.85 -3.17 0.39
C ILE A 97 -14.69 -2.71 -0.83
N GLN A 98 -15.87 -2.15 -0.58
CA GLN A 98 -16.73 -1.64 -1.63
C GLN A 98 -16.05 -0.49 -2.39
N LEU A 99 -15.45 0.47 -1.68
CA LEU A 99 -14.75 1.61 -2.28
C LEU A 99 -13.52 1.14 -3.04
N HIS A 100 -12.70 0.23 -2.47
CA HIS A 100 -11.58 -0.38 -3.17
C HIS A 100 -12.01 -1.02 -4.50
N GLY A 101 -13.15 -1.69 -4.50
CA GLY A 101 -13.73 -2.32 -5.69
C GLY A 101 -14.10 -1.35 -6.82
N THR A 102 -14.23 -0.04 -6.56
CA THR A 102 -14.55 0.96 -7.58
C THR A 102 -13.34 1.36 -8.42
N SER A 103 -12.11 1.13 -7.94
CA SER A 103 -10.91 1.45 -8.71
C SER A 103 -10.77 0.52 -9.91
N SER A 104 -10.56 1.10 -11.09
CA SER A 104 -10.27 0.35 -12.32
C SER A 104 -8.86 -0.25 -12.32
N PHE A 105 -7.95 0.31 -11.53
CA PHE A 105 -6.60 -0.20 -11.34
C PHE A 105 -6.39 -0.57 -9.86
N ARG A 106 -6.48 -1.84 -9.56
CA ARG A 106 -6.34 -2.37 -8.20
C ARG A 106 -5.83 -3.80 -8.22
N THR A 107 -5.23 -4.23 -7.11
CA THR A 107 -5.01 -5.65 -6.83
C THR A 107 -6.30 -6.24 -6.28
N GLU A 108 -6.80 -7.32 -6.86
CA GLU A 108 -7.94 -8.05 -6.29
C GLU A 108 -7.55 -8.69 -4.96
N ARG A 109 -8.39 -8.50 -3.97
CA ARG A 109 -8.24 -9.04 -2.62
C ARG A 109 -9.53 -9.72 -2.22
N ALA A 110 -9.44 -10.97 -1.75
CA ALA A 110 -10.62 -11.63 -1.19
C ALA A 110 -11.10 -10.85 0.05
N SER A 111 -12.41 -10.71 0.20
CA SER A 111 -12.98 -9.93 1.31
C SER A 111 -12.57 -10.48 2.68
N ALA A 112 -12.38 -11.80 2.79
CA ALA A 112 -11.94 -12.45 4.03
C ALA A 112 -10.51 -12.07 4.42
N ASP A 113 -9.64 -11.82 3.45
CA ASP A 113 -8.22 -11.56 3.66
C ASP A 113 -7.89 -10.06 3.59
N PHE A 114 -8.89 -9.23 3.31
CA PHE A 114 -8.67 -7.80 3.01
C PHE A 114 -8.00 -7.06 4.16
N ALA A 115 -8.46 -7.27 5.39
CA ALA A 115 -7.93 -6.64 6.58
C ALA A 115 -6.47 -7.07 6.85
N ASP A 116 -6.18 -8.37 6.71
CA ASP A 116 -4.84 -8.91 6.92
C ASP A 116 -3.85 -8.42 5.84
N ILE A 117 -4.31 -8.31 4.59
CA ILE A 117 -3.50 -7.76 3.50
C ILE A 117 -3.22 -6.27 3.75
N ALA A 118 -4.23 -5.49 4.13
CA ALA A 118 -4.08 -4.06 4.42
C ALA A 118 -3.16 -3.81 5.62
N GLY A 119 -3.22 -4.66 6.66
CA GLY A 119 -2.35 -4.61 7.84
C GLY A 119 -0.97 -5.24 7.67
N SER A 120 -0.67 -5.84 6.51
CA SER A 120 0.60 -6.51 6.27
C SER A 120 1.78 -5.52 6.36
N TRP A 121 2.97 -6.03 6.74
CA TRP A 121 4.20 -5.23 6.83
C TRP A 121 4.15 -4.04 7.81
N PHE A 122 3.31 -4.16 8.85
CA PHE A 122 3.13 -3.12 9.87
C PHE A 122 2.45 -1.85 9.32
N HIS A 123 1.57 -1.99 8.35
CA HIS A 123 0.69 -0.92 7.92
C HIS A 123 -0.53 -0.82 8.84
N HIS A 124 -1.06 0.39 8.94
CA HIS A 124 -2.27 0.70 9.69
C HIS A 124 -3.34 1.18 8.72
N THR A 125 -4.57 0.77 8.95
CA THR A 125 -5.72 1.20 8.15
C THR A 125 -6.51 2.24 8.93
N PHE A 126 -6.84 3.34 8.27
CA PHE A 126 -7.65 4.42 8.83
C PHE A 126 -8.85 4.69 7.93
N ALA A 127 -9.98 5.01 8.54
CA ALA A 127 -11.19 5.45 7.83
C ALA A 127 -11.46 6.93 8.12
N PHE A 128 -11.88 7.66 7.09
CA PHE A 128 -12.32 9.03 7.17
C PHE A 128 -13.85 9.10 7.23
N PHE A 129 -14.35 10.01 8.04
CA PHE A 129 -15.79 10.26 8.19
C PHE A 129 -16.09 11.74 8.05
N HIS A 130 -17.11 12.06 7.28
CA HIS A 130 -17.72 13.38 7.17
C HIS A 130 -19.16 13.32 7.70
N ASN A 131 -19.49 14.07 8.74
CA ASN A 131 -20.80 14.02 9.39
C ASN A 131 -21.25 12.57 9.70
N ASP A 132 -20.33 11.77 10.26
CA ASP A 132 -20.50 10.35 10.59
C ASP A 132 -20.71 9.41 9.38
N LEU A 133 -20.73 9.93 8.16
CA LEU A 133 -20.76 9.13 6.95
C LEU A 133 -19.34 8.77 6.51
N PHE A 134 -19.16 7.54 6.04
CA PHE A 134 -17.89 7.09 5.49
C PHE A 134 -17.50 7.92 4.26
N ALA A 135 -16.33 8.54 4.32
CA ALA A 135 -15.81 9.44 3.29
C ALA A 135 -14.61 8.87 2.51
N GLY A 136 -13.95 7.85 3.06
CA GLY A 136 -12.78 7.24 2.44
C GLY A 136 -11.95 6.45 3.44
N TYR A 137 -10.82 5.92 2.97
CA TYR A 137 -9.85 5.23 3.81
C TYR A 137 -8.41 5.46 3.32
N MET A 138 -7.47 5.19 4.20
CA MET A 138 -6.07 5.08 3.85
C MET A 138 -5.41 3.88 4.52
N VAL A 139 -4.37 3.37 3.87
CA VAL A 139 -3.41 2.44 4.44
C VAL A 139 -2.08 3.15 4.53
N ALA A 140 -1.52 3.25 5.72
CA ALA A 140 -0.31 4.02 5.95
C ALA A 140 0.66 3.32 6.90
N LYS A 141 1.93 3.68 6.79
CA LYS A 141 2.99 3.29 7.69
C LYS A 141 3.83 4.52 8.05
N LYS A 142 3.78 4.92 9.31
CA LYS A 142 4.35 6.20 9.75
C LYS A 142 3.74 7.34 8.92
N ASN A 143 4.57 8.20 8.35
CA ASN A 143 4.18 9.32 7.51
C ASN A 143 3.96 8.96 6.02
N THR A 144 4.06 7.68 5.65
CA THR A 144 3.88 7.24 4.26
C THR A 144 2.51 6.61 4.08
N ILE A 145 1.70 7.21 3.22
CA ILE A 145 0.38 6.74 2.79
C ILE A 145 0.59 5.91 1.53
N CYS A 146 0.36 4.60 1.63
CA CYS A 146 0.55 3.65 0.54
C CYS A 146 -0.72 3.43 -0.28
N GLU A 147 -1.87 3.74 0.30
CA GLU A 147 -3.17 3.65 -0.35
C GLU A 147 -4.08 4.73 0.23
N LEU A 148 -4.70 5.53 -0.63
CA LEU A 148 -5.69 6.54 -0.25
C LEU A 148 -6.82 6.50 -1.25
N MET A 149 -8.02 6.24 -0.76
CA MET A 149 -9.24 6.27 -1.57
C MET A 149 -10.34 7.06 -0.88
N THR A 150 -11.04 7.85 -1.64
CA THR A 150 -12.14 8.71 -1.19
C THR A 150 -13.39 8.48 -2.00
N VAL A 151 -14.54 8.69 -1.42
CA VAL A 151 -15.84 8.59 -2.13
C VAL A 151 -16.00 9.68 -3.21
N SER A 152 -15.20 10.74 -3.13
CA SER A 152 -15.10 11.81 -4.14
C SER A 152 -13.69 12.37 -4.14
N ASP A 153 -13.12 12.57 -5.32
CA ASP A 153 -11.76 13.14 -5.49
C ASP A 153 -11.63 14.52 -4.85
N SER A 154 -12.72 15.27 -4.74
CA SER A 154 -12.74 16.56 -4.05
C SER A 154 -12.39 16.50 -2.57
N MET A 155 -12.44 15.32 -1.96
CA MET A 155 -12.13 15.11 -0.54
C MET A 155 -10.65 14.79 -0.27
N ILE A 156 -9.84 14.52 -1.29
CA ILE A 156 -8.44 14.09 -1.13
C ILE A 156 -7.64 15.11 -0.31
N PHE A 157 -7.76 16.40 -0.62
CA PHE A 157 -7.05 17.45 0.13
C PHE A 157 -7.46 17.52 1.59
N SER A 158 -8.75 17.39 1.89
CA SER A 158 -9.26 17.36 3.26
C SER A 158 -8.80 16.11 4.02
N CYS A 159 -8.66 14.97 3.34
CA CYS A 159 -8.07 13.77 3.95
C CYS A 159 -6.60 14.01 4.33
N LEU A 160 -5.79 14.59 3.45
CA LEU A 160 -4.39 14.91 3.73
C LEU A 160 -4.26 15.95 4.85
N GLU A 161 -5.10 16.98 4.87
CA GLU A 161 -5.14 17.97 5.94
C GLU A 161 -5.47 17.34 7.29
N THR A 162 -6.45 16.44 7.31
CA THR A 162 -6.82 15.67 8.52
C THR A 162 -5.65 14.80 9.00
N CYS A 163 -4.91 14.17 8.08
CA CYS A 163 -3.72 13.40 8.42
C CYS A 163 -2.65 14.28 9.10
N PHE A 164 -2.37 15.48 8.60
CA PHE A 164 -1.44 16.40 9.25
C PHE A 164 -1.86 16.80 10.66
N SER A 165 -3.16 16.95 10.88
CA SER A 165 -3.70 17.36 12.18
C SER A 165 -3.70 16.22 13.18
N GLU A 166 -4.24 15.06 12.79
CA GLU A 166 -4.48 13.93 13.68
C GLU A 166 -3.23 13.07 13.93
N LEU A 167 -2.35 12.92 12.93
CA LEU A 167 -1.13 12.14 13.07
C LEU A 167 0.05 12.98 13.59
N SER A 168 -0.11 14.30 13.72
CA SER A 168 0.93 15.22 14.19
C SER A 168 2.23 15.16 13.39
N GLU A 169 2.14 14.84 12.09
CA GLU A 169 3.29 14.74 11.20
C GLU A 169 3.62 16.10 10.57
N GLU A 170 4.90 16.37 10.35
CA GLU A 170 5.38 17.58 9.65
C GLU A 170 5.51 17.37 8.14
N GLU A 171 5.70 16.13 7.73
CA GLU A 171 5.78 15.71 6.33
C GLU A 171 4.96 14.43 6.10
N LEU A 172 4.19 14.42 5.02
CA LEU A 172 3.49 13.23 4.54
C LEU A 172 4.05 12.81 3.17
N CYS A 173 4.13 11.52 2.94
CA CYS A 173 4.45 10.92 1.65
C CYS A 173 3.22 10.17 1.14
N LEU A 174 2.80 10.43 -0.09
CA LEU A 174 1.75 9.67 -0.76
C LEU A 174 2.37 8.88 -1.91
N GLU A 175 2.22 7.57 -1.89
CA GLU A 175 2.64 6.68 -2.96
C GLU A 175 1.51 6.49 -3.97
N VAL A 176 1.81 6.73 -5.24
CA VAL A 176 0.87 6.55 -6.35
C VAL A 176 1.50 5.64 -7.38
N TYR A 177 0.76 4.62 -7.77
CA TYR A 177 1.14 3.68 -8.82
C TYR A 177 0.49 4.14 -10.13
N PRO A 178 1.29 4.57 -11.13
CA PRO A 178 0.81 5.10 -12.41
C PRO A 178 0.23 4.02 -13.32
#